data_435602bb7f366b1d421504bf18d21ce8
#
_entry.id   435602bb7f366b1d421504bf18d21ce8
#
_cell.length_a   1.000
_cell.length_b   1.000
_cell.length_c   1.000
_cell.angle_alpha   90.00
_cell.angle_beta   90.00
_cell.angle_gamma   90.00
#
_symmetry.space_group_name_H-M   'P 1'
#
loop_
_entity.id
_entity.type
_entity.pdbx_description
1 polymer ?
#
loop_
_entity_poly.entity_id
_entity_poly.type
_entity_poly.pdbx_seq_one_letter_code
_entity_poly.pdbx_strand_id
1 'polypeptide(L)'
;MYDLIIVGAGPAGIFTALELLRKGSTPHKILLVEKGKPVEKRHCPKDKTGVCVNCKPTCAITTGFSGAGAFSDGKLSLSYQVGGELPDLIGEDFAQELIDYTDKIYLEFGADPKVEGVY
;
A
#
# COMPACT_ATOMS: atom_id res chain seq x y z
N MET A 1 -3.98 22.33 14.65
CA MET A 1 -5.10 21.36 14.52
C MET A 1 -5.02 20.69 13.15
N TYR A 2 -5.25 19.40 13.07
CA TYR A 2 -5.31 18.64 11.82
C TYR A 2 -6.74 18.54 11.33
N ASP A 3 -6.93 18.59 10.01
CA ASP A 3 -8.25 18.44 9.39
C ASP A 3 -8.65 16.96 9.30
N LEU A 4 -7.65 16.09 9.13
CA LEU A 4 -7.83 14.65 9.01
C LEU A 4 -6.67 13.90 9.66
N ILE A 5 -7.01 12.82 10.34
CA ILE A 5 -6.02 11.87 10.87
C ILE A 5 -6.25 10.52 10.19
N ILE A 6 -5.20 10.02 9.54
CA ILE A 6 -5.19 8.68 8.92
C ILE A 6 -4.34 7.77 9.80
N VAL A 7 -4.91 6.68 10.29
CA VAL A 7 -4.21 5.70 11.12
C VAL A 7 -3.82 4.50 10.29
N GLY A 8 -2.53 4.33 10.11
CA GLY A 8 -1.92 3.30 9.30
C GLY A 8 -1.37 3.84 7.97
N ALA A 9 -0.07 3.66 7.77
CA ALA A 9 0.65 4.06 6.56
C ALA A 9 0.98 2.86 5.65
N GLY A 10 0.05 1.93 5.53
CA GLY A 10 0.02 0.94 4.45
C GLY A 10 -0.54 1.56 3.16
N PRO A 11 -0.70 0.78 2.09
CA PRO A 11 -1.22 1.28 0.80
C PRO A 11 -2.52 2.07 0.92
N ALA A 12 -3.50 1.57 1.69
CA ALA A 12 -4.79 2.23 1.86
C ALA A 12 -4.65 3.65 2.46
N GLY A 13 -3.87 3.81 3.52
CA GLY A 13 -3.65 5.10 4.16
C GLY A 13 -2.86 6.05 3.27
N ILE A 14 -1.81 5.57 2.62
CA ILE A 14 -0.99 6.36 1.69
C ILE A 14 -1.82 6.85 0.50
N PHE A 15 -2.58 5.96 -0.15
CA PHE A 15 -3.44 6.34 -1.29
C PHE A 15 -4.56 7.28 -0.87
N THR A 16 -5.13 7.12 0.32
CA THR A 16 -6.12 8.06 0.88
C THR A 16 -5.52 9.46 1.00
N ALA A 17 -4.35 9.59 1.61
CA ALA A 17 -3.65 10.88 1.73
C ALA A 17 -3.32 11.47 0.35
N LEU A 18 -2.83 10.65 -0.57
CA LEU A 18 -2.47 11.08 -1.93
C LEU A 18 -3.68 11.61 -2.70
N GLU A 19 -4.82 10.91 -2.66
CA GLU A 19 -6.06 11.35 -3.31
C GLU A 19 -6.56 12.68 -2.74
N LEU A 20 -6.57 12.84 -1.43
CA LEU A 20 -6.98 14.08 -0.80
C LEU A 20 -6.08 15.26 -1.17
N LEU A 21 -4.77 15.04 -1.26
CA LEU A 21 -3.81 16.07 -1.64
C LEU A 21 -3.89 16.43 -3.12
N ARG A 22 -4.19 15.47 -4.00
CA ARG A 22 -4.25 15.69 -5.45
C ARG A 22 -5.59 16.23 -5.93
N LYS A 23 -6.69 15.77 -5.33
CA LYS A 23 -8.07 16.08 -5.77
C LYS A 23 -8.83 16.99 -4.84
N GLY A 24 -8.28 17.28 -3.67
CA GLY A 24 -8.90 18.20 -2.73
C GLY A 24 -8.94 19.64 -3.30
N SER A 25 -10.10 20.29 -3.21
CA SER A 25 -10.28 21.68 -3.62
C SER A 25 -9.67 22.67 -2.63
N THR A 26 -9.38 22.24 -1.41
CA THR A 26 -8.80 23.04 -0.33
C THR A 26 -7.61 22.32 0.28
N PRO A 27 -6.55 23.06 0.69
CA PRO A 27 -5.44 22.47 1.41
C PRO A 27 -5.92 21.84 2.72
N HIS A 28 -5.56 20.59 2.97
CA HIS A 28 -5.84 19.90 4.22
C HIS A 28 -4.54 19.67 5.00
N LYS A 29 -4.64 19.85 6.33
CA LYS A 29 -3.60 19.38 7.25
C LYS A 29 -3.88 17.92 7.60
N ILE A 30 -3.16 17.02 7.00
CA ILE A 30 -3.33 15.58 7.19
C ILE A 30 -2.22 15.06 8.10
N LEU A 31 -2.61 14.37 9.17
CA LEU A 31 -1.69 13.59 10.00
C LEU A 31 -1.81 12.11 9.62
N LEU A 32 -0.74 11.54 9.12
CA LEU A 32 -0.62 10.11 8.85
C LEU A 32 0.17 9.45 9.98
N VAL A 33 -0.47 8.56 10.74
CA VAL A 33 0.09 7.91 11.92
C VAL A 33 0.42 6.45 11.59
N GLU A 34 1.67 6.05 11.83
CA GLU A 34 2.12 4.68 11.62
C GLU A 34 2.84 4.17 12.88
N LYS A 35 2.46 2.97 13.34
CA LYS A 35 3.05 2.35 14.54
C LYS A 35 4.43 1.75 14.31
N GLY A 36 4.74 1.39 13.07
CA GLY A 36 6.02 0.76 12.71
C GLY A 36 7.08 1.77 12.28
N LYS A 37 8.22 1.26 11.88
CA LYS A 37 9.38 2.05 11.48
C LYS A 37 9.28 2.55 10.03
N PRO A 38 9.97 3.63 9.68
CA PRO A 38 10.17 4.01 8.29
C PRO A 38 10.91 2.89 7.53
N VAL A 39 10.72 2.84 6.22
CA VAL A 39 11.19 1.76 5.34
C VAL A 39 12.68 1.46 5.54
N GLU A 40 13.51 2.51 5.65
CA GLU A 40 14.97 2.39 5.77
C GLU A 40 15.42 1.72 7.07
N LYS A 41 14.55 1.69 8.08
CA LYS A 41 14.85 1.13 9.40
C LYS A 41 14.16 -0.22 9.65
N ARG A 42 13.52 -0.78 8.63
CA ARG A 42 12.82 -2.07 8.74
C ARG A 42 13.75 -3.19 8.31
N HIS A 43 14.02 -4.12 9.22
CA HIS A 43 14.87 -5.28 9.00
C HIS A 43 14.25 -6.51 9.66
N CYS A 44 14.32 -7.65 8.99
CA CYS A 44 13.94 -8.94 9.58
C CYS A 44 15.15 -9.54 10.30
N PRO A 45 15.06 -9.84 11.61
CA PRO A 45 16.14 -10.53 12.31
C PRO A 45 16.51 -11.88 11.70
N LYS A 46 15.59 -12.52 10.96
CA LYS A 46 15.83 -13.77 10.24
C LYS A 46 17.03 -13.69 9.28
N ASP A 47 17.31 -12.52 8.74
CA ASP A 47 18.46 -12.32 7.84
C ASP A 47 19.80 -12.65 8.52
N LYS A 48 19.86 -12.51 9.86
CA LYS A 48 21.03 -12.83 10.67
C LYS A 48 20.91 -14.18 11.39
N THR A 49 19.72 -14.55 11.83
CA THR A 49 19.49 -15.73 12.64
C THR A 49 19.14 -16.98 11.83
N GLY A 50 18.74 -16.81 10.57
CA GLY A 50 18.24 -17.88 9.70
C GLY A 50 16.81 -18.36 10.01
N VAL A 51 16.25 -17.97 11.16
CA VAL A 51 14.91 -18.38 11.60
C VAL A 51 14.09 -17.18 12.09
N CYS A 52 12.76 -17.29 11.97
CA CYS A 52 11.87 -16.28 12.51
C CYS A 52 11.90 -16.28 14.04
N VAL A 53 12.16 -15.12 14.65
CA VAL A 53 12.24 -14.93 16.09
C VAL A 53 10.95 -14.41 16.74
N ASN A 54 9.86 -14.34 15.98
CA ASN A 54 8.55 -13.88 16.47
C ASN A 54 8.61 -12.50 17.15
N CYS A 55 9.04 -11.49 16.41
CA CYS A 55 9.22 -10.12 16.91
C CYS A 55 8.00 -9.60 17.66
N LYS A 56 8.26 -8.90 18.76
CA LYS A 56 7.25 -8.24 19.59
C LYS A 56 7.52 -6.74 19.65
N PRO A 57 6.48 -5.91 19.79
CA PRO A 57 5.04 -6.23 19.83
C PRO A 57 4.45 -6.58 18.45
N THR A 58 5.15 -6.32 17.37
CA THR A 58 4.71 -6.57 15.99
C THR A 58 5.86 -7.10 15.14
N CYS A 59 5.54 -7.72 14.00
CA CYS A 59 6.55 -8.19 13.04
C CYS A 59 7.39 -7.01 12.52
N ALA A 60 8.71 -7.09 12.65
CA ALA A 60 9.63 -6.01 12.29
C ALA A 60 9.70 -5.73 10.79
N ILE A 61 9.33 -6.67 9.94
CA ILE A 61 9.39 -6.52 8.48
C ILE A 61 8.03 -6.24 7.85
N THR A 62 6.94 -6.80 8.37
CA THR A 62 5.60 -6.58 7.80
C THR A 62 4.89 -5.36 8.36
N THR A 63 5.39 -4.79 9.45
CA THR A 63 4.81 -3.63 10.12
C THR A 63 5.70 -2.41 9.91
N GLY A 64 5.10 -1.32 9.42
CA GLY A 64 5.81 -0.06 9.22
C GLY A 64 5.29 0.72 8.01
N PHE A 65 5.92 1.84 7.75
CA PHE A 65 5.58 2.71 6.63
C PHE A 65 5.65 1.94 5.31
N SER A 66 4.65 2.12 4.46
CA SER A 66 4.39 1.39 3.21
C SER A 66 3.82 -0.03 3.39
N GLY A 67 3.62 -0.49 4.64
CA GLY A 67 2.98 -1.77 4.94
C GLY A 67 3.84 -3.00 4.60
N ALA A 68 3.22 -4.15 4.58
CA ALA A 68 3.89 -5.42 4.28
C ALA A 68 4.40 -5.49 2.83
N GLY A 69 3.73 -4.84 1.91
CA GLY A 69 4.07 -4.81 0.49
C GLY A 69 5.41 -4.18 0.15
N ALA A 70 5.97 -3.34 1.05
CA ALA A 70 7.28 -2.73 0.84
C ALA A 70 8.42 -3.73 0.68
N PHE A 71 8.24 -4.94 1.18
CA PHE A 71 9.24 -6.03 1.14
C PHE A 71 8.67 -7.29 0.45
N SER A 72 7.76 -7.10 -0.48
CA SER A 72 7.21 -8.16 -1.33
C SER A 72 8.05 -8.33 -2.60
N ASP A 73 7.60 -9.19 -3.49
CA ASP A 73 8.18 -9.38 -4.83
C ASP A 73 7.77 -8.30 -5.85
N GLY A 74 7.01 -7.31 -5.41
CA GLY A 74 6.60 -6.16 -6.22
C GLY A 74 5.52 -6.44 -7.27
N LYS A 75 4.84 -7.57 -7.19
CA LYS A 75 3.77 -7.90 -8.13
C LYS A 75 2.45 -7.25 -7.75
N LEU A 76 1.75 -6.69 -8.73
CA LEU A 76 0.41 -6.17 -8.62
C LEU A 76 -0.52 -6.94 -9.56
N SER A 77 -1.64 -7.44 -9.02
CA SER A 77 -2.68 -8.07 -9.83
C SER A 77 -3.56 -7.00 -10.48
N LEU A 78 -3.69 -7.06 -11.80
CA LEU A 78 -4.41 -6.04 -12.59
C LEU A 78 -5.84 -6.46 -12.96
N SER A 79 -6.43 -7.40 -12.23
CA SER A 79 -7.79 -7.88 -12.49
C SER A 79 -8.63 -7.88 -11.21
N TYR A 80 -9.87 -7.41 -11.31
CA TYR A 80 -10.85 -7.50 -10.25
C TYR A 80 -11.20 -8.95 -9.86
N GLN A 81 -10.88 -9.92 -10.71
CA GLN A 81 -11.12 -11.35 -10.45
C GLN A 81 -10.12 -11.97 -9.48
N VAL A 82 -9.07 -11.24 -9.12
CA VAL A 82 -8.03 -11.72 -8.21
C VAL A 82 -8.23 -11.15 -6.81
N GLY A 83 -8.61 -12.06 -5.91
CA GLY A 83 -8.69 -11.77 -4.46
C GLY A 83 -9.86 -10.88 -4.04
N GLY A 84 -10.51 -11.26 -2.96
CA GLY A 84 -11.52 -10.47 -2.29
C GLY A 84 -12.87 -10.38 -3.01
N GLU A 85 -13.78 -9.67 -2.35
CA GLU A 85 -15.18 -9.50 -2.76
C GLU A 85 -15.52 -8.05 -3.14
N LEU A 86 -14.50 -7.26 -3.48
CA LEU A 86 -14.69 -5.85 -3.82
C LEU A 86 -15.69 -5.63 -4.98
N PRO A 87 -15.65 -6.44 -6.06
CA PRO A 87 -16.62 -6.30 -7.15
C PRO A 87 -18.08 -6.50 -6.72
N ASP A 88 -18.32 -7.35 -5.73
CA ASP A 88 -19.68 -7.57 -5.20
C ASP A 88 -20.22 -6.34 -4.46
N LEU A 89 -19.32 -5.51 -3.91
CA LEU A 89 -19.69 -4.30 -3.16
C LEU A 89 -19.85 -3.07 -4.05
N ILE A 90 -19.00 -2.91 -5.05
CA ILE A 90 -18.94 -1.67 -5.86
C ILE A 90 -19.17 -1.89 -7.37
N GLY A 91 -19.35 -3.13 -7.81
CA GLY A 91 -19.47 -3.51 -9.21
C GLY A 91 -18.12 -3.78 -9.88
N GLU A 92 -18.15 -4.64 -10.90
CA GLU A 92 -16.94 -5.08 -11.62
C GLU A 92 -16.26 -3.92 -12.37
N ASP A 93 -17.03 -3.07 -13.06
CA ASP A 93 -16.49 -1.97 -13.84
C ASP A 93 -15.77 -0.96 -12.96
N PHE A 94 -16.36 -0.59 -11.84
CA PHE A 94 -15.75 0.37 -10.91
C PHE A 94 -14.54 -0.24 -10.18
N ALA A 95 -14.61 -1.53 -9.83
CA ALA A 95 -13.46 -2.24 -9.25
C ALA A 95 -12.27 -2.24 -10.24
N GLN A 96 -12.51 -2.53 -11.52
CA GLN A 96 -11.46 -2.50 -12.54
C GLN A 96 -10.91 -1.09 -12.75
N GLU A 97 -11.77 -0.09 -12.79
CA GLU A 97 -11.34 1.32 -12.91
C GLU A 97 -10.41 1.73 -11.77
N LEU A 98 -10.69 1.32 -10.54
CA LEU A 98 -9.83 1.62 -9.38
C LEU A 98 -8.48 0.88 -9.45
N ILE A 99 -8.47 -0.36 -9.95
CA ILE A 99 -7.24 -1.12 -10.16
C ILE A 99 -6.37 -0.43 -11.21
N ASP A 100 -6.94 -0.09 -12.35
CA ASP A 100 -6.23 0.58 -13.44
C ASP A 100 -5.69 1.96 -12.99
N TYR A 101 -6.45 2.68 -12.20
CA TYR A 101 -6.05 3.95 -11.62
C TYR A 101 -4.87 3.78 -10.63
N THR A 102 -4.92 2.75 -9.80
CA THR A 102 -3.86 2.42 -8.86
C THR A 102 -2.57 2.04 -9.59
N ASP A 103 -2.66 1.20 -10.63
CA ASP A 103 -1.53 0.81 -11.46
C ASP A 103 -0.88 2.04 -12.11
N LYS A 104 -1.69 2.94 -12.64
CA LYS A 104 -1.23 4.20 -13.23
C LYS A 104 -0.39 5.03 -12.25
N ILE A 105 -0.78 5.10 -10.99
CA ILE A 105 -0.02 5.79 -9.94
C ILE A 105 1.31 5.07 -9.67
N TYR A 106 1.30 3.75 -9.56
CA TYR A 106 2.54 2.99 -9.39
C TYR A 106 3.51 3.19 -10.56
N LEU A 107 3.01 3.20 -11.80
CA LEU A 107 3.82 3.48 -12.99
C LEU A 107 4.42 4.91 -12.97
N GLU A 108 3.64 5.89 -12.52
CA GLU A 108 4.11 7.27 -12.33
C GLU A 108 5.32 7.34 -11.38
N PHE A 109 5.33 6.50 -10.36
CA PHE A 109 6.40 6.42 -9.37
C PHE A 109 7.48 5.37 -9.68
N GLY A 110 7.54 4.86 -10.90
CA GLY A 110 8.65 4.05 -11.41
C GLY A 110 8.46 2.53 -11.33
N ALA A 111 7.23 2.04 -11.18
CA ALA A 111 6.96 0.61 -11.31
C ALA A 111 7.29 0.13 -12.73
N ASP A 112 7.68 -1.15 -12.85
CA ASP A 112 7.96 -1.77 -14.14
C ASP A 112 6.67 -1.84 -14.97
N PRO A 113 6.64 -1.27 -16.19
CA PRO A 113 5.47 -1.30 -17.06
C PRO A 113 5.19 -2.68 -17.67
N LYS A 114 6.09 -3.64 -17.51
CA LYS A 114 5.91 -4.98 -18.05
C LYS A 114 4.74 -5.69 -17.39
N VAL A 115 3.78 -6.12 -18.20
CA VAL A 115 2.64 -6.93 -17.75
C VAL A 115 2.89 -8.38 -18.17
N GLU A 116 2.84 -9.29 -17.20
CA GLU A 116 2.96 -10.73 -17.45
C GLU A 116 1.58 -11.36 -17.64
N GLY A 117 1.52 -12.46 -18.40
CA GLY A 117 0.27 -13.19 -18.66
C GLY A 117 -0.62 -12.58 -19.75
N VAL A 118 -0.13 -11.60 -20.48
CA VAL A 118 -0.79 -11.07 -21.68
C VAL A 118 -0.25 -11.82 -22.90
N TYR A 119 -1.16 -12.51 -23.59
CA TYR A 119 -0.84 -13.33 -24.78
C TYR A 119 -1.45 -12.72 -26.04
#